data_53efe682bcffbf3febf6fa82e7050857
#
_entry.id   53efe682bcffbf3febf6fa82e7050857
#
_cell.length_a   1.000
_cell.length_b   1.000
_cell.length_c   1.000
_cell.angle_alpha   90.00
_cell.angle_beta   90.00
_cell.angle_gamma   90.00
#
_symmetry.space_group_name_H-M   'P 1'
#
loop_
_entity.id
_entity.type
_entity.pdbx_description
1 polymer ?
#
loop_
_entity_poly.entity_id
_entity_poly.type
_entity_poly.pdbx_seq_one_letter_code
_entity_poly.pdbx_strand_id
1 'polypeptide(L)'
;LTALAVVAEQVTDIELGTFVVPTYPRHPLALAAQALTVQQVSGGRLTLGIGLSHQIVIESMLGMSYGKPVRHLREYLSILMPLVRQEAVGFEGETLTANVALDIPADPIPVIVAALGPQLLKVAGTRAEGTGTWMTGPATIASHIAPTINAAAEAAGRPAPRVVAGLPVAVTDDPTAARNIAAENFAV
;
A
#
# COMPACT_ATOMS: atom_id res chain seq x y z
N LEU A 1 -9.62 -0.67 -7.54
CA LEU A 1 -10.73 -0.56 -6.57
C LEU A 1 -12.08 -0.93 -7.21
N THR A 2 -12.40 -0.49 -8.43
CA THR A 2 -13.68 -0.82 -9.10
C THR A 2 -13.92 -2.32 -9.20
N ALA A 3 -12.93 -3.10 -9.65
CA ALA A 3 -13.05 -4.56 -9.72
C ALA A 3 -13.27 -5.18 -8.32
N LEU A 4 -12.61 -4.65 -7.29
CA LEU A 4 -12.80 -5.13 -5.91
C LEU A 4 -14.22 -4.89 -5.40
N ALA A 5 -14.86 -3.77 -5.77
CA ALA A 5 -16.25 -3.51 -5.42
C ALA A 5 -17.19 -4.57 -6.01
N VAL A 6 -16.98 -4.94 -7.29
CA VAL A 6 -17.77 -6.00 -7.95
C VAL A 6 -17.54 -7.37 -7.31
N VAL A 7 -16.27 -7.71 -7.00
CA VAL A 7 -15.93 -8.97 -6.33
C VAL A 7 -16.52 -9.02 -4.92
N ALA A 8 -16.50 -7.89 -4.21
CA ALA A 8 -17.00 -7.80 -2.84
C ALA A 8 -18.48 -8.20 -2.69
N GLU A 9 -19.30 -7.93 -3.70
CA GLU A 9 -20.70 -8.31 -3.71
C GLU A 9 -20.93 -9.80 -3.96
N GLN A 10 -20.00 -10.46 -4.66
CA GLN A 10 -20.13 -11.85 -5.07
C GLN A 10 -19.42 -12.82 -4.12
N VAL A 11 -18.34 -12.37 -3.48
CA VAL A 11 -17.51 -13.20 -2.59
C VAL A 11 -17.49 -12.55 -1.20
N THR A 12 -18.07 -13.23 -0.22
CA THR A 12 -18.37 -12.64 1.09
C THR A 12 -17.38 -13.00 2.19
N ASP A 13 -16.57 -14.06 2.02
CA ASP A 13 -15.83 -14.70 3.12
C ASP A 13 -14.31 -14.47 3.08
N ILE A 14 -13.83 -13.55 2.22
CA ILE A 14 -12.42 -13.25 2.09
C ILE A 14 -12.11 -11.77 2.36
N GLU A 15 -10.92 -11.51 2.88
CA GLU A 15 -10.32 -10.18 2.89
C GLU A 15 -9.95 -9.77 1.46
N LEU A 16 -10.23 -8.53 1.11
CA LEU A 16 -9.91 -7.95 -0.19
C LEU A 16 -8.77 -6.94 -0.02
N GLY A 17 -7.85 -6.90 -0.98
CA GLY A 17 -6.75 -5.95 -0.90
C GLY A 17 -6.24 -5.46 -2.25
N THR A 18 -5.59 -4.31 -2.23
CA THR A 18 -4.80 -3.84 -3.37
C THR A 18 -3.31 -4.12 -3.13
N PHE A 19 -2.59 -4.53 -4.21
CA PHE A 19 -1.16 -4.78 -4.11
C PHE A 19 -0.44 -4.26 -5.37
N VAL A 20 -0.22 -2.97 -5.48
CA VAL A 20 -0.61 -1.81 -4.67
C VAL A 20 -1.17 -0.70 -5.58
N VAL A 21 -1.85 0.30 -5.00
CA VAL A 21 -2.28 1.48 -5.75
C VAL A 21 -1.14 2.50 -5.79
N PRO A 22 -0.69 2.96 -6.98
CA PRO A 22 0.31 4.01 -7.10
C PRO A 22 -0.18 5.35 -6.55
N THR A 23 0.68 6.02 -5.76
CA THR A 23 0.31 7.27 -5.08
C THR A 23 0.47 8.52 -5.96
N TYR A 24 1.47 8.57 -6.83
CA TYR A 24 1.75 9.76 -7.64
C TYR A 24 0.60 10.20 -8.56
N PRO A 25 -0.04 9.29 -9.33
CA PRO A 25 -1.09 9.70 -10.27
C PRO A 25 -2.45 9.91 -9.60
N ARG A 26 -2.54 9.84 -8.28
CA ARG A 26 -3.82 9.85 -7.59
C ARG A 26 -3.75 10.64 -6.29
N HIS A 27 -4.50 11.72 -6.18
CA HIS A 27 -4.61 12.48 -4.94
C HIS A 27 -5.18 11.60 -3.80
N PRO A 28 -4.65 11.69 -2.55
CA PRO A 28 -5.10 10.85 -1.43
C PRO A 28 -6.60 11.01 -1.10
N LEU A 29 -7.19 12.18 -1.32
CA LEU A 29 -8.63 12.39 -1.19
C LEU A 29 -9.43 11.49 -2.16
N ALA A 30 -9.04 11.46 -3.43
CA ALA A 30 -9.73 10.65 -4.42
C ALA A 30 -9.58 9.15 -4.14
N LEU A 31 -8.40 8.74 -3.64
CA LEU A 31 -8.17 7.36 -3.23
C LEU A 31 -9.00 7.00 -1.98
N ALA A 32 -9.04 7.86 -0.98
CA ALA A 32 -9.82 7.64 0.24
C ALA A 32 -11.32 7.48 -0.07
N ALA A 33 -11.89 8.36 -0.90
CA ALA A 33 -13.30 8.28 -1.29
C ALA A 33 -13.63 6.94 -1.99
N GLN A 34 -12.79 6.52 -2.93
CA GLN A 34 -12.96 5.23 -3.61
C GLN A 34 -12.77 4.03 -2.66
N ALA A 35 -11.79 4.09 -1.76
CA ALA A 35 -11.51 3.02 -0.83
C ALA A 35 -12.64 2.87 0.21
N LEU A 36 -13.14 3.96 0.76
CA LEU A 36 -14.28 3.95 1.68
C LEU A 36 -15.54 3.39 1.03
N THR A 37 -15.80 3.71 -0.25
CA THR A 37 -16.91 3.10 -1.00
C THR A 37 -16.75 1.59 -1.12
N VAL A 38 -15.54 1.09 -1.43
CA VAL A 38 -15.27 -0.36 -1.47
C VAL A 38 -15.37 -0.98 -0.08
N GLN A 39 -14.92 -0.30 0.95
CA GLN A 39 -15.03 -0.75 2.34
C GLN A 39 -16.50 -0.93 2.76
N GLN A 40 -17.34 0.03 2.41
CA GLN A 40 -18.78 -0.04 2.66
C GLN A 40 -19.42 -1.23 1.93
N VAL A 41 -19.18 -1.37 0.62
CA VAL A 41 -19.73 -2.46 -0.19
C VAL A 41 -19.22 -3.83 0.29
N SER A 42 -17.97 -3.90 0.72
CA SER A 42 -17.37 -5.15 1.21
C SER A 42 -17.75 -5.51 2.64
N GLY A 43 -18.46 -4.65 3.38
CA GLY A 43 -18.76 -4.89 4.80
C GLY A 43 -17.51 -4.94 5.67
N GLY A 44 -16.57 -4.03 5.45
CA GLY A 44 -15.37 -3.89 6.30
C GLY A 44 -14.18 -4.80 5.92
N ARG A 45 -14.18 -5.44 4.75
CA ARG A 45 -13.17 -6.44 4.37
C ARG A 45 -12.00 -5.91 3.54
N LEU A 46 -11.91 -4.59 3.28
CA LEU A 46 -10.84 -4.02 2.48
C LEU A 46 -9.58 -3.72 3.31
N THR A 47 -8.44 -4.17 2.82
CA THR A 47 -7.11 -3.68 3.20
C THR A 47 -6.51 -2.89 2.04
N LEU A 48 -6.19 -1.61 2.25
CA LEU A 48 -5.69 -0.73 1.20
C LEU A 48 -4.17 -0.76 1.12
N GLY A 49 -3.64 -1.42 0.09
CA GLY A 49 -2.21 -1.38 -0.23
C GLY A 49 -1.88 -0.22 -1.17
N ILE A 50 -0.93 0.61 -0.79
CA ILE A 50 -0.43 1.74 -1.56
C ILE A 50 1.08 1.64 -1.79
N GLY A 51 1.59 2.29 -2.84
CA GLY A 51 3.01 2.31 -3.13
C GLY A 51 3.42 3.46 -4.03
N LEU A 52 4.73 3.74 -4.06
CA LEU A 52 5.29 4.86 -4.84
C LEU A 52 5.40 4.53 -6.34
N SER A 53 5.27 3.25 -6.73
CA SER A 53 5.65 2.78 -8.05
C SER A 53 7.16 2.91 -8.31
N HIS A 54 7.59 2.85 -9.56
CA HIS A 54 8.98 2.97 -9.97
C HIS A 54 9.20 4.30 -10.68
N GLN A 55 10.40 4.88 -10.51
CA GLN A 55 10.74 6.16 -11.12
C GLN A 55 10.49 6.16 -12.64
N ILE A 56 10.91 5.09 -13.33
CA ILE A 56 10.72 4.97 -14.77
C ILE A 56 9.24 5.00 -15.18
N VAL A 57 8.36 4.41 -14.38
CA VAL A 57 6.92 4.43 -14.64
C VAL A 57 6.36 5.84 -14.44
N ILE A 58 6.72 6.47 -13.32
CA ILE A 58 6.18 7.80 -12.98
C ILE A 58 6.71 8.86 -13.94
N GLU A 59 8.00 8.85 -14.27
CA GLU A 59 8.61 9.90 -15.11
C GLU A 59 8.41 9.61 -16.60
N SER A 60 8.75 8.39 -17.07
CA SER A 60 8.76 8.10 -18.50
C SER A 60 7.39 7.75 -19.07
N MET A 61 6.54 7.06 -18.29
CA MET A 61 5.23 6.62 -18.79
C MET A 61 4.11 7.62 -18.46
N LEU A 62 4.20 8.29 -17.28
CA LEU A 62 3.15 9.20 -16.82
C LEU A 62 3.53 10.68 -16.95
N GLY A 63 4.80 11.02 -17.26
CA GLY A 63 5.27 12.40 -17.40
C GLY A 63 5.22 13.20 -16.08
N MET A 64 5.24 12.52 -14.93
CA MET A 64 5.18 13.15 -13.60
C MET A 64 6.55 13.12 -12.95
N SER A 65 6.84 14.05 -12.01
CA SER A 65 8.10 14.04 -11.26
C SER A 65 8.08 13.00 -10.14
N TYR A 66 9.12 12.16 -10.04
CA TYR A 66 9.35 11.23 -8.92
C TYR A 66 10.16 11.84 -7.78
N GLY A 67 10.19 13.17 -7.67
CA GLY A 67 10.98 13.87 -6.68
C GLY A 67 10.59 13.57 -5.23
N LYS A 68 11.60 13.45 -4.35
CA LYS A 68 11.44 13.35 -2.88
C LYS A 68 10.45 12.26 -2.41
N PRO A 69 10.62 10.97 -2.80
CA PRO A 69 9.62 9.92 -2.59
C PRO A 69 9.24 9.70 -1.11
N VAL A 70 10.18 9.80 -0.19
CA VAL A 70 9.90 9.66 1.25
C VAL A 70 9.03 10.80 1.77
N ARG A 71 9.26 12.04 1.30
CA ARG A 71 8.42 13.20 1.64
C ARG A 71 7.02 13.03 1.05
N HIS A 72 6.94 12.74 -0.24
CA HIS A 72 5.67 12.48 -0.91
C HIS A 72 4.83 11.46 -0.13
N LEU A 73 5.41 10.32 0.25
CA LEU A 73 4.69 9.31 1.01
C LEU A 73 4.24 9.82 2.39
N ARG A 74 5.07 10.60 3.09
CA ARG A 74 4.69 11.18 4.38
C ARG A 74 3.51 12.14 4.26
N GLU A 75 3.54 13.04 3.28
CA GLU A 75 2.44 13.98 3.00
C GLU A 75 1.19 13.23 2.58
N TYR A 76 1.35 12.23 1.71
CA TYR A 76 0.26 11.37 1.26
C TYR A 76 -0.46 10.69 2.43
N LEU A 77 0.28 10.07 3.34
CA LEU A 77 -0.27 9.43 4.54
C LEU A 77 -0.84 10.44 5.53
N SER A 78 -0.30 11.67 5.62
CA SER A 78 -0.87 12.71 6.48
C SER A 78 -2.29 13.13 6.05
N ILE A 79 -2.62 12.92 4.78
CA ILE A 79 -3.97 13.18 4.26
C ILE A 79 -4.80 11.88 4.24
N LEU A 80 -4.23 10.78 3.75
CA LEU A 80 -4.97 9.53 3.56
C LEU A 80 -5.44 8.93 4.89
N MET A 81 -4.55 8.86 5.90
CA MET A 81 -4.85 8.14 7.15
C MET A 81 -6.03 8.72 7.94
N PRO A 82 -6.15 10.05 8.14
CA PRO A 82 -7.36 10.61 8.72
C PRO A 82 -8.62 10.28 7.91
N LEU A 83 -8.58 10.46 6.59
CA LEU A 83 -9.74 10.26 5.73
C LEU A 83 -10.27 8.82 5.75
N VAL A 84 -9.38 7.80 5.71
CA VAL A 84 -9.80 6.39 5.77
C VAL A 84 -10.26 5.95 7.17
N ARG A 85 -10.07 6.80 8.18
CA ARG A 85 -10.61 6.67 9.54
C ARG A 85 -11.83 7.54 9.78
N GLN A 86 -12.34 8.20 8.73
CA GLN A 86 -13.47 9.11 8.77
C GLN A 86 -13.24 10.36 9.66
N GLU A 87 -12.01 10.78 9.76
CA GLU A 87 -11.61 12.01 10.42
C GLU A 87 -11.46 13.14 9.39
N ALA A 88 -11.74 14.37 9.79
CA ALA A 88 -11.43 15.54 8.99
C ALA A 88 -9.92 15.74 8.88
N VAL A 89 -9.45 16.21 7.74
CA VAL A 89 -8.05 16.56 7.52
C VAL A 89 -7.90 18.04 7.17
N GLY A 90 -6.93 18.71 7.82
CA GLY A 90 -6.41 20.01 7.45
C GLY A 90 -4.89 19.88 7.34
N PHE A 91 -4.39 19.73 6.12
CA PHE A 91 -2.98 19.53 5.85
C PHE A 91 -2.51 20.38 4.67
N GLU A 92 -1.43 21.11 4.86
CA GLU A 92 -0.74 21.87 3.83
C GLU A 92 0.73 21.42 3.79
N GLY A 93 1.09 20.72 2.73
CA GLY A 93 2.44 20.20 2.49
C GLY A 93 3.15 20.94 1.35
N GLU A 94 4.32 20.45 0.99
CA GLU A 94 5.10 21.00 -0.13
C GLU A 94 4.51 20.55 -1.49
N THR A 95 3.95 19.33 -1.54
CA THR A 95 3.45 18.71 -2.77
C THR A 95 1.95 18.40 -2.73
N LEU A 96 1.38 18.26 -1.56
CA LEU A 96 -0.02 17.88 -1.37
C LEU A 96 -0.69 18.77 -0.33
N THR A 97 -1.92 19.16 -0.61
CA THR A 97 -2.76 19.94 0.32
C THR A 97 -4.16 19.35 0.35
N ALA A 98 -4.76 19.26 1.53
CA ALA A 98 -6.17 18.89 1.69
C ALA A 98 -6.77 19.58 2.94
N ASN A 99 -7.97 20.14 2.78
CA ASN A 99 -8.78 20.65 3.88
C ASN A 99 -10.21 20.16 3.65
N VAL A 100 -10.53 18.97 4.17
CA VAL A 100 -11.77 18.26 3.82
C VAL A 100 -12.11 17.18 4.84
N ALA A 101 -13.38 16.81 4.90
CA ALA A 101 -13.89 15.58 5.48
C ALA A 101 -14.67 14.79 4.43
N LEU A 102 -14.72 13.48 4.56
CA LEU A 102 -15.55 12.61 3.74
C LEU A 102 -16.73 12.10 4.57
N ASP A 103 -17.91 12.14 3.99
CA ASP A 103 -19.14 11.59 4.58
C ASP A 103 -19.54 10.31 3.83
N ILE A 104 -18.76 9.25 4.04
CA ILE A 104 -18.97 7.92 3.45
C ILE A 104 -18.99 6.93 4.61
N PRO A 105 -20.16 6.43 5.04
CA PRO A 105 -20.26 5.56 6.22
C PRO A 105 -19.62 4.19 5.95
N ALA A 106 -18.43 3.98 6.49
CA ALA A 106 -17.66 2.75 6.38
C ALA A 106 -16.78 2.55 7.62
N ASP A 107 -16.38 1.33 7.91
CA ASP A 107 -15.38 1.06 8.95
C ASP A 107 -14.01 1.64 8.55
N PRO A 108 -13.13 1.97 9.51
CA PRO A 108 -11.76 2.36 9.23
C PRO A 108 -11.03 1.32 8.36
N ILE A 109 -10.25 1.80 7.39
CA ILE A 109 -9.55 0.92 6.45
C ILE A 109 -8.09 0.72 6.92
N PRO A 110 -7.63 -0.52 7.14
CA PRO A 110 -6.21 -0.80 7.31
C PRO A 110 -5.42 -0.43 6.05
N VAL A 111 -4.31 0.30 6.23
CA VAL A 111 -3.43 0.71 5.13
C VAL A 111 -2.08 0.01 5.25
N ILE A 112 -1.63 -0.65 4.17
CA ILE A 112 -0.28 -1.16 4.05
C ILE A 112 0.49 -0.39 2.97
N VAL A 113 1.78 -0.20 3.19
CA VAL A 113 2.65 0.54 2.28
C VAL A 113 3.67 -0.38 1.66
N ALA A 114 3.80 -0.42 0.34
CA ALA A 114 4.90 -1.14 -0.30
C ALA A 114 6.23 -0.45 0.04
N ALA A 115 7.07 -1.13 0.80
CA ALA A 115 8.36 -0.61 1.26
C ALA A 115 9.40 -1.71 1.40
N LEU A 116 10.61 -1.45 0.93
CA LEU A 116 11.78 -2.34 1.06
C LEU A 116 12.96 -1.64 1.77
N GLY A 117 13.19 -0.38 1.46
CA GLY A 117 14.28 0.40 2.04
C GLY A 117 13.97 0.92 3.45
N PRO A 118 14.99 1.11 4.30
CA PRO A 118 14.81 1.43 5.72
C PRO A 118 14.02 2.71 5.99
N GLN A 119 14.16 3.73 5.12
CA GLN A 119 13.42 4.99 5.29
C GLN A 119 11.91 4.82 5.04
N LEU A 120 11.53 4.06 4.01
CA LEU A 120 10.12 3.79 3.71
C LEU A 120 9.51 2.82 4.72
N LEU A 121 10.26 1.80 5.17
CA LEU A 121 9.86 0.90 6.26
C LEU A 121 9.60 1.67 7.56
N LYS A 122 10.46 2.68 7.87
CA LYS A 122 10.23 3.56 9.01
C LYS A 122 8.95 4.38 8.86
N VAL A 123 8.65 4.90 7.68
CA VAL A 123 7.38 5.60 7.42
C VAL A 123 6.20 4.65 7.56
N ALA A 124 6.28 3.45 7.00
CA ALA A 124 5.23 2.43 7.10
C ALA A 124 4.97 2.06 8.58
N GLY A 125 6.00 1.72 9.36
CA GLY A 125 5.87 1.35 10.77
C GLY A 125 5.31 2.47 11.64
N THR A 126 5.70 3.72 11.40
CA THR A 126 5.24 4.86 12.20
C THR A 126 3.85 5.35 11.83
N ARG A 127 3.31 5.07 10.63
CA ARG A 127 2.10 5.73 10.10
C ARG A 127 1.04 4.79 9.53
N ALA A 128 1.39 3.55 9.17
CA ALA A 128 0.49 2.59 8.52
C ALA A 128 0.36 1.29 9.33
N GLU A 129 -0.54 0.41 8.94
CA GLU A 129 -0.81 -0.86 9.63
C GLU A 129 0.13 -1.98 9.15
N GLY A 130 0.96 -1.72 8.15
CA GLY A 130 1.92 -2.71 7.68
C GLY A 130 2.69 -2.34 6.41
N THR A 131 3.43 -3.33 5.90
CA THR A 131 4.16 -3.23 4.64
C THR A 131 3.86 -4.39 3.71
N GLY A 132 3.83 -4.10 2.40
CA GLY A 132 3.85 -5.10 1.34
C GLY A 132 5.23 -5.21 0.72
N THR A 133 5.72 -6.43 0.50
CA THR A 133 7.01 -6.66 -0.18
C THR A 133 6.79 -7.46 -1.46
N TRP A 134 7.52 -7.13 -2.52
CA TRP A 134 7.48 -7.85 -3.77
C TRP A 134 8.78 -8.63 -4.00
N MET A 135 8.67 -9.92 -4.31
CA MET A 135 9.79 -10.82 -4.59
C MET A 135 10.87 -10.83 -3.50
N THR A 136 10.49 -10.64 -2.24
CA THR A 136 11.40 -10.63 -1.10
C THR A 136 11.37 -11.98 -0.38
N GLY A 137 12.51 -12.65 -0.34
CA GLY A 137 12.64 -13.97 0.28
C GLY A 137 12.50 -13.96 1.81
N PRO A 138 12.18 -15.11 2.44
CA PRO A 138 11.96 -15.24 3.87
C PRO A 138 13.14 -14.76 4.72
N ALA A 139 14.38 -15.02 4.29
CA ALA A 139 15.58 -14.58 5.01
C ALA A 139 15.66 -13.05 5.10
N THR A 140 15.39 -12.33 4.01
CA THR A 140 15.38 -10.86 3.98
C THR A 140 14.23 -10.31 4.81
N ILE A 141 13.06 -10.94 4.75
CA ILE A 141 11.92 -10.56 5.59
C ILE A 141 12.29 -10.67 7.08
N ALA A 142 12.90 -11.79 7.48
CA ALA A 142 13.26 -12.04 8.87
C ALA A 142 14.41 -11.15 9.37
N SER A 143 15.43 -10.89 8.55
CA SER A 143 16.65 -10.17 8.97
C SER A 143 16.61 -8.66 8.75
N HIS A 144 15.75 -8.17 7.85
CA HIS A 144 15.71 -6.75 7.50
C HIS A 144 14.31 -6.13 7.61
N ILE A 145 13.31 -6.68 6.91
CA ILE A 145 11.99 -6.05 6.81
C ILE A 145 11.29 -6.02 8.17
N ALA A 146 11.07 -7.18 8.78
CA ALA A 146 10.32 -7.29 10.02
C ALA A 146 11.01 -6.57 11.20
N PRO A 147 12.33 -6.71 11.44
CA PRO A 147 12.98 -5.95 12.51
C PRO A 147 12.90 -4.44 12.31
N THR A 148 13.09 -3.96 11.08
CA THR A 148 13.09 -2.52 10.78
C THR A 148 11.72 -1.89 10.97
N ILE A 149 10.66 -2.52 10.46
CA ILE A 149 9.30 -1.96 10.58
C ILE A 149 8.78 -2.08 12.02
N ASN A 150 9.07 -3.19 12.73
CA ASN A 150 8.66 -3.41 14.11
C ASN A 150 9.31 -2.38 15.05
N ALA A 151 10.62 -2.16 14.93
CA ALA A 151 11.31 -1.15 15.72
C ALA A 151 10.75 0.26 15.48
N ALA A 152 10.36 0.59 14.25
CA ALA A 152 9.74 1.87 13.92
C ALA A 152 8.34 2.02 14.53
N ALA A 153 7.54 0.95 14.53
CA ALA A 153 6.21 0.93 15.14
C ALA A 153 6.29 1.02 16.66
N GLU A 154 7.17 0.23 17.28
CA GLU A 154 7.42 0.26 18.73
C GLU A 154 7.83 1.66 19.20
N ALA A 155 8.80 2.29 18.51
CA ALA A 155 9.24 3.65 18.82
C ALA A 155 8.13 4.70 18.68
N ALA A 156 7.08 4.41 17.90
CA ALA A 156 5.90 5.26 17.71
C ALA A 156 4.72 4.86 18.62
N GLY A 157 4.90 3.90 19.52
CA GLY A 157 3.84 3.39 20.41
C GLY A 157 2.71 2.67 19.67
N ARG A 158 3.00 2.06 18.52
CA ARG A 158 2.02 1.39 17.65
C ARG A 158 2.12 -0.14 17.77
N PRO A 159 1.02 -0.87 17.51
CA PRO A 159 1.04 -2.32 17.42
C PRO A 159 2.03 -2.83 16.37
N ALA A 160 2.43 -4.10 16.49
CA ALA A 160 3.28 -4.77 15.51
C ALA A 160 2.62 -4.73 14.10
N PRO A 161 3.32 -4.20 13.07
CA PRO A 161 2.76 -4.07 11.74
C PRO A 161 2.65 -5.42 11.02
N ARG A 162 1.65 -5.54 10.15
CA ARG A 162 1.52 -6.69 9.24
C ARG A 162 2.58 -6.62 8.14
N VAL A 163 3.23 -7.75 7.84
CA VAL A 163 4.12 -7.90 6.68
C VAL A 163 3.45 -8.85 5.68
N VAL A 164 3.15 -8.33 4.49
CA VAL A 164 2.52 -9.09 3.40
C VAL A 164 3.57 -9.36 2.32
N ALA A 165 3.92 -10.62 2.12
CA ALA A 165 4.89 -11.03 1.11
C ALA A 165 4.19 -11.38 -0.21
N GLY A 166 4.47 -10.61 -1.28
CA GLY A 166 4.07 -10.92 -2.64
C GLY A 166 5.16 -11.75 -3.33
N LEU A 167 4.81 -12.97 -3.71
CA LEU A 167 5.73 -13.88 -4.42
C LEU A 167 5.03 -14.44 -5.65
N PRO A 168 5.72 -14.50 -6.82
CA PRO A 168 5.24 -15.27 -7.97
C PRO A 168 5.21 -16.75 -7.61
N VAL A 169 4.10 -17.42 -7.93
CA VAL A 169 3.94 -18.86 -7.68
C VAL A 169 3.50 -19.54 -8.97
N ALA A 170 4.11 -20.66 -9.31
CA ALA A 170 3.68 -21.53 -10.40
C ALA A 170 3.39 -22.92 -9.86
N VAL A 171 2.18 -23.43 -10.12
CA VAL A 171 1.82 -24.82 -9.88
C VAL A 171 2.13 -25.58 -11.16
N THR A 172 3.13 -26.48 -11.14
CA THR A 172 3.64 -27.15 -12.34
C THR A 172 4.32 -28.47 -12.02
N ASP A 173 4.26 -29.41 -12.95
CA ASP A 173 5.02 -30.66 -12.92
C ASP A 173 6.43 -30.50 -13.55
N ASP A 174 6.70 -29.35 -14.22
CA ASP A 174 8.01 -28.99 -14.74
C ASP A 174 8.57 -27.73 -14.08
N PRO A 175 9.26 -27.88 -12.93
CA PRO A 175 9.83 -26.74 -12.21
C PRO A 175 10.99 -26.07 -12.96
N THR A 176 11.61 -26.76 -13.94
CA THR A 176 12.72 -26.19 -14.76
C THR A 176 12.14 -25.19 -15.75
N ALA A 177 11.11 -25.57 -16.50
CA ALA A 177 10.43 -24.67 -17.43
C ALA A 177 9.85 -23.45 -16.68
N ALA A 178 9.23 -23.64 -15.51
CA ALA A 178 8.71 -22.55 -14.70
C ALA A 178 9.80 -21.56 -14.26
N ARG A 179 10.99 -22.04 -13.85
CA ARG A 179 12.12 -21.16 -13.49
C ARG A 179 12.65 -20.39 -14.69
N ASN A 180 12.72 -21.01 -15.87
CA ASN A 180 13.17 -20.32 -17.08
C ASN A 180 12.21 -19.19 -17.46
N ILE A 181 10.89 -19.46 -17.44
CA ILE A 181 9.87 -18.44 -17.67
C ILE A 181 9.96 -17.32 -16.64
N ALA A 182 10.17 -17.65 -15.37
CA ALA A 182 10.34 -16.65 -14.32
C ALA A 182 11.60 -15.80 -14.54
N ALA A 183 12.73 -16.42 -14.93
CA ALA A 183 13.97 -15.70 -15.22
C ALA A 183 13.81 -14.72 -16.40
N GLU A 184 13.06 -15.08 -17.44
CA GLU A 184 12.77 -14.19 -18.57
C GLU A 184 11.86 -13.01 -18.20
N ASN A 185 10.87 -13.24 -17.34
CA ASN A 185 9.86 -12.23 -17.01
C ASN A 185 10.23 -11.34 -15.81
N PHE A 186 11.10 -11.79 -14.92
CA PHE A 186 11.50 -11.10 -13.70
C PHE A 186 13.00 -10.76 -13.63
N ALA A 187 13.74 -10.91 -14.74
CA ALA A 187 15.12 -10.41 -14.85
C ALA A 187 15.07 -8.87 -14.90
N VAL A 188 15.38 -8.22 -13.77
CA VAL A 188 15.43 -6.75 -13.63
C VAL A 188 16.87 -6.32 -13.37
#